data_8b74ee3f0aa1862b0a64ea394198cfee
#
_entry.id   8b74ee3f0aa1862b0a64ea394198cfee
#
_cell.length_a   1.000
_cell.length_b   1.000
_cell.length_c   1.000
_cell.angle_alpha   90.00
_cell.angle_beta   90.00
_cell.angle_gamma   90.00
#
_symmetry.space_group_name_H-M   'P 1'
#
loop_
_entity.id
_entity.type
_entity.pdbx_description
1 polymer ?
#
loop_
_entity_poly.entity_id
_entity_poly.type
_entity_poly.pdbx_seq_one_letter_code
_entity_poly.pdbx_strand_id
1 'polypeptide(L)'
;MQITTNCLNQYIKSFIQKQKLLNINEAACKFFTKYLFSTKGSMALNYLRDRGLSIDTIKEFKLGLSPSKSDGLINSLKSEGYNEQDIENAGLAYKPENKPLVDRFKNRVMFPISNLDNRVVAFGGRSLNTSYGAKYINSAETKVFKKGSLLFNLKRAQKSSKNDPLVIVEGYMDVISLANNSINNAVAPLGTSLTKEQLQLIWRVCEEPILPVSYTHLRA
;
A
#
# COMPACT_ATOMS: atom_id res chain seq x y z
N MET A 1 0.12 33.30 -23.24
CA MET A 1 1.12 32.35 -22.73
C MET A 1 1.10 31.12 -23.64
N GLN A 2 2.03 31.07 -24.63
CA GLN A 2 2.11 29.94 -25.56
C GLN A 2 2.73 28.76 -24.82
N ILE A 3 1.92 27.75 -24.50
CA ILE A 3 2.43 26.43 -24.09
C ILE A 3 3.06 25.84 -25.34
N THR A 4 4.38 25.73 -25.38
CA THR A 4 5.07 25.16 -26.53
C THR A 4 4.63 23.71 -26.69
N THR A 5 4.44 23.25 -27.93
CA THR A 5 4.03 21.87 -28.29
C THR A 5 4.89 20.81 -27.57
N ASN A 6 6.12 21.15 -27.25
CA ASN A 6 7.06 20.28 -26.53
C ASN A 6 6.65 20.08 -25.06
N CYS A 7 6.18 21.11 -24.36
CA CYS A 7 5.71 21.05 -22.97
C CYS A 7 4.44 20.20 -22.87
N LEU A 8 3.50 20.38 -23.81
CA LEU A 8 2.27 19.58 -23.89
C LEU A 8 2.58 18.09 -24.11
N ASN A 9 3.48 17.78 -25.03
CA ASN A 9 3.89 16.40 -25.30
C ASN A 9 4.56 15.73 -24.10
N GLN A 10 5.39 16.45 -23.34
CA GLN A 10 6.00 15.96 -22.10
C GLN A 10 4.95 15.70 -21.02
N TYR A 11 3.98 16.61 -20.85
CA TYR A 11 2.87 16.43 -19.92
C TYR A 11 2.04 15.19 -20.25
N ILE A 12 1.64 15.03 -21.52
CA ILE A 12 0.88 13.86 -21.99
C ILE A 12 1.64 12.56 -21.75
N LYS A 13 2.93 12.50 -22.08
CA LYS A 13 3.78 11.32 -21.81
C LYS A 13 3.84 10.97 -20.32
N SER A 14 4.02 11.99 -19.46
CA SER A 14 4.04 11.81 -18.01
C SER A 14 2.71 11.31 -17.48
N PHE A 15 1.59 11.85 -17.97
CA PHE A 15 0.24 11.43 -17.60
C PHE A 15 -0.03 9.98 -18.01
N ILE A 16 0.26 9.60 -19.26
CA ILE A 16 0.09 8.23 -19.75
C ILE A 16 0.91 7.25 -18.90
N GLN A 17 2.17 7.60 -18.58
CA GLN A 17 3.02 6.76 -17.76
C GLN A 17 2.45 6.57 -16.35
N LYS A 18 1.94 7.64 -15.71
CA LYS A 18 1.29 7.53 -14.40
C LYS A 18 0.06 6.62 -14.44
N GLN A 19 -0.81 6.77 -15.46
CA GLN A 19 -1.98 5.91 -15.62
C GLN A 19 -1.59 4.44 -15.79
N LYS A 20 -0.52 4.17 -16.55
CA LYS A 20 0.00 2.80 -16.72
C LYS A 20 0.46 2.20 -15.39
N LEU A 21 1.21 2.95 -14.57
CA LEU A 21 1.66 2.48 -13.24
C LEU A 21 0.47 2.21 -12.31
N LEU A 22 -0.56 3.05 -12.31
CA LEU A 22 -1.79 2.82 -11.55
C LEU A 22 -2.49 1.54 -11.98
N ASN A 23 -2.60 1.27 -13.30
CA ASN A 23 -3.22 0.07 -13.82
C ASN A 23 -2.45 -1.20 -13.42
N ILE A 24 -1.12 -1.16 -13.46
CA ILE A 24 -0.25 -2.27 -13.02
C ILE A 24 -0.46 -2.54 -11.51
N ASN A 25 -0.53 -1.50 -10.68
CA ASN A 25 -0.78 -1.67 -9.24
C ASN A 25 -2.18 -2.26 -8.98
N GLU A 26 -3.22 -1.86 -9.73
CA GLU A 26 -4.55 -2.45 -9.60
C GLU A 26 -4.55 -3.94 -10.03
N ALA A 27 -3.83 -4.30 -11.11
CA ALA A 27 -3.66 -5.69 -11.54
C ALA A 27 -2.93 -6.51 -10.46
N ALA A 28 -1.85 -5.99 -9.90
CA ALA A 28 -1.13 -6.62 -8.80
C ALA A 28 -2.02 -6.79 -7.55
N CYS A 29 -2.85 -5.81 -7.22
CA CYS A 29 -3.80 -5.89 -6.11
C CYS A 29 -4.78 -7.05 -6.31
N LYS A 30 -5.37 -7.16 -7.50
CA LYS A 30 -6.27 -8.27 -7.85
C LYS A 30 -5.56 -9.63 -7.74
N PHE A 31 -4.33 -9.71 -8.25
CA PHE A 31 -3.51 -10.91 -8.17
C PHE A 31 -3.26 -11.34 -6.71
N PHE A 32 -2.80 -10.43 -5.85
CA PHE A 32 -2.51 -10.73 -4.45
C PHE A 32 -3.78 -11.12 -3.69
N THR A 33 -4.90 -10.43 -3.91
CA THR A 33 -6.18 -10.76 -3.29
C THR A 33 -6.67 -12.14 -3.73
N LYS A 34 -6.64 -12.44 -5.04
CA LYS A 34 -7.00 -13.76 -5.56
C LYS A 34 -6.12 -14.86 -4.97
N TYR A 35 -4.81 -14.60 -4.83
CA TYR A 35 -3.87 -15.57 -4.26
C TYR A 35 -4.14 -15.83 -2.77
N LEU A 36 -4.49 -14.80 -1.99
CA LEU A 36 -4.88 -14.95 -0.58
C LEU A 36 -6.11 -15.87 -0.42
N PHE A 37 -7.12 -15.72 -1.27
CA PHE A 37 -8.35 -16.51 -1.22
C PHE A 37 -8.27 -17.87 -1.95
N SER A 38 -7.10 -18.23 -2.47
CA SER A 38 -6.84 -19.57 -3.02
C SER A 38 -6.48 -20.58 -1.93
N THR A 39 -6.45 -21.87 -2.28
CA THR A 39 -5.96 -22.94 -1.38
C THR A 39 -4.54 -22.68 -0.86
N LYS A 40 -3.69 -22.01 -1.66
CA LYS A 40 -2.31 -21.66 -1.29
C LYS A 40 -2.24 -20.51 -0.26
N GLY A 41 -3.30 -19.75 -0.10
CA GLY A 41 -3.38 -18.64 0.83
C GLY A 41 -3.98 -18.98 2.19
N SER A 42 -4.40 -20.23 2.44
CA SER A 42 -5.13 -20.65 3.64
C SER A 42 -4.40 -20.27 4.95
N MET A 43 -3.09 -20.50 5.03
CA MET A 43 -2.29 -20.14 6.21
C MET A 43 -2.30 -18.63 6.49
N ALA A 44 -2.16 -17.80 5.43
CA ALA A 44 -2.19 -16.36 5.56
C ALA A 44 -3.59 -15.85 5.92
N LEU A 45 -4.63 -16.47 5.36
CA LEU A 45 -6.01 -16.14 5.68
C LEU A 45 -6.35 -16.49 7.14
N ASN A 46 -5.94 -17.66 7.61
CA ASN A 46 -6.10 -18.05 9.02
C ASN A 46 -5.32 -17.09 9.93
N TYR A 47 -4.08 -16.76 9.60
CA TYR A 47 -3.30 -15.76 10.33
C TYR A 47 -4.05 -14.41 10.50
N LEU A 48 -4.72 -13.92 9.45
CA LEU A 48 -5.50 -12.68 9.52
C LEU A 48 -6.75 -12.86 10.40
N ARG A 49 -7.42 -14.00 10.33
CA ARG A 49 -8.56 -14.35 11.18
C ARG A 49 -8.17 -14.49 12.65
N ASP A 50 -7.04 -15.13 12.94
CA ASP A 50 -6.49 -15.27 14.30
C ASP A 50 -6.10 -13.90 14.90
N ARG A 51 -5.87 -12.90 14.04
CA ARG A 51 -5.72 -11.50 14.41
C ARG A 51 -7.06 -10.77 14.62
N GLY A 52 -8.18 -11.48 14.57
CA GLY A 52 -9.51 -10.96 14.79
C GLY A 52 -10.17 -10.30 13.58
N LEU A 53 -9.57 -10.37 12.38
CA LEU A 53 -10.14 -9.72 11.20
C LEU A 53 -11.26 -10.57 10.59
N SER A 54 -12.40 -9.93 10.31
CA SER A 54 -13.51 -10.54 9.58
C SER A 54 -13.15 -10.69 8.09
N ILE A 55 -13.79 -11.65 7.41
CA ILE A 55 -13.62 -11.83 5.96
C ILE A 55 -14.04 -10.57 5.20
N ASP A 56 -15.07 -9.87 5.67
CA ASP A 56 -15.55 -8.65 5.03
C ASP A 56 -14.52 -7.53 5.15
N THR A 57 -13.89 -7.34 6.31
CA THR A 57 -12.79 -6.39 6.49
C THR A 57 -11.59 -6.75 5.59
N ILE A 58 -11.21 -8.03 5.51
CA ILE A 58 -10.12 -8.50 4.64
C ILE A 58 -10.41 -8.14 3.16
N LYS A 59 -11.65 -8.36 2.69
CA LYS A 59 -12.08 -8.01 1.33
C LYS A 59 -12.15 -6.50 1.12
N GLU A 60 -12.69 -5.77 2.08
CA GLU A 60 -12.88 -4.32 2.00
C GLU A 60 -11.54 -3.57 1.89
N PHE A 61 -10.53 -4.01 2.65
CA PHE A 61 -9.17 -3.49 2.55
C PHE A 61 -8.36 -4.13 1.41
N LYS A 62 -8.99 -5.01 0.61
CA LYS A 62 -8.35 -5.73 -0.52
C LYS A 62 -7.03 -6.41 -0.09
N LEU A 63 -6.99 -6.96 1.13
CA LEU A 63 -5.79 -7.63 1.60
C LEU A 63 -5.42 -8.80 0.69
N GLY A 64 -4.13 -9.05 0.55
CA GLY A 64 -3.63 -10.06 -0.35
C GLY A 64 -2.50 -10.88 0.24
N LEU A 65 -1.99 -11.80 -0.56
CA LEU A 65 -0.79 -12.59 -0.26
C LEU A 65 0.14 -12.58 -1.48
N SER A 66 1.41 -12.29 -1.26
CA SER A 66 2.42 -12.50 -2.30
C SER A 66 2.93 -13.95 -2.26
N PRO A 67 3.13 -14.60 -3.43
CA PRO A 67 3.69 -15.93 -3.51
C PRO A 67 5.09 -16.01 -2.89
N SER A 68 5.53 -17.22 -2.57
CA SER A 68 6.91 -17.50 -2.16
C SER A 68 7.90 -17.50 -3.33
N LYS A 69 7.42 -17.80 -4.56
CA LYS A 69 8.22 -17.76 -5.79
C LYS A 69 8.68 -16.34 -6.10
N SER A 70 9.85 -16.24 -6.72
CA SER A 70 10.50 -14.95 -7.01
C SER A 70 9.99 -14.24 -8.25
N ASP A 71 9.09 -14.84 -9.00
CA ASP A 71 8.59 -14.39 -10.30
C ASP A 71 7.07 -14.58 -10.48
N GLY A 72 6.37 -14.90 -9.41
CA GLY A 72 4.95 -15.23 -9.47
C GLY A 72 4.07 -14.07 -9.93
N LEU A 73 4.30 -12.86 -9.40
CA LEU A 73 3.62 -11.65 -9.82
C LEU A 73 4.08 -11.22 -11.22
N ILE A 74 5.40 -11.21 -11.46
CA ILE A 74 5.97 -10.81 -12.76
C ILE A 74 5.34 -11.63 -13.89
N ASN A 75 5.27 -12.95 -13.76
CA ASN A 75 4.69 -13.81 -14.78
C ASN A 75 3.19 -13.55 -14.99
N SER A 76 2.43 -13.29 -13.93
CA SER A 76 1.03 -12.90 -14.04
C SER A 76 0.86 -11.58 -14.79
N LEU A 77 1.61 -10.55 -14.43
CA LEU A 77 1.53 -9.25 -15.07
C LEU A 77 2.01 -9.30 -16.55
N LYS A 78 3.03 -10.10 -16.84
CA LYS A 78 3.47 -10.31 -18.24
C LYS A 78 2.40 -10.99 -19.07
N SER A 79 1.65 -11.94 -18.52
CA SER A 79 0.52 -12.57 -19.21
C SER A 79 -0.64 -11.61 -19.49
N GLU A 80 -0.74 -10.52 -18.72
CA GLU A 80 -1.69 -9.42 -18.94
C GLU A 80 -1.14 -8.33 -19.89
N GLY A 81 0.05 -8.54 -20.48
CA GLY A 81 0.65 -7.63 -21.46
C GLY A 81 1.55 -6.53 -20.90
N TYR A 82 1.87 -6.55 -19.60
CA TYR A 82 2.82 -5.60 -19.02
C TYR A 82 4.26 -6.05 -19.26
N ASN A 83 5.15 -5.11 -19.61
CA ASN A 83 6.57 -5.40 -19.76
C ASN A 83 7.35 -5.27 -18.44
N GLU A 84 8.55 -5.85 -18.39
CA GLU A 84 9.38 -5.90 -17.18
C GLU A 84 9.75 -4.49 -16.65
N GLN A 85 10.07 -3.56 -17.55
CA GLN A 85 10.42 -2.19 -17.16
C GLN A 85 9.25 -1.45 -16.49
N ASP A 86 8.03 -1.65 -16.96
CA ASP A 86 6.84 -1.06 -16.35
C ASP A 86 6.53 -1.66 -14.99
N ILE A 87 6.74 -2.98 -14.82
CA ILE A 87 6.57 -3.69 -13.55
C ILE A 87 7.60 -3.19 -12.52
N GLU A 88 8.86 -3.02 -12.93
CA GLU A 88 9.91 -2.44 -12.10
C GLU A 88 9.61 -0.98 -11.74
N ASN A 89 9.21 -0.15 -12.71
CA ASN A 89 8.83 1.25 -12.50
C ASN A 89 7.60 1.40 -11.56
N ALA A 90 6.75 0.39 -11.46
CA ALA A 90 5.64 0.34 -10.51
C ALA A 90 6.09 -0.02 -9.07
N GLY A 91 7.38 -0.34 -8.85
CA GLY A 91 7.92 -0.70 -7.55
C GLY A 91 7.52 -2.10 -7.06
N LEU A 92 7.08 -2.97 -7.98
CA LEU A 92 6.60 -4.33 -7.70
C LEU A 92 7.70 -5.39 -7.87
N ALA A 93 8.74 -5.07 -8.61
CA ALA A 93 9.89 -5.91 -8.86
C ALA A 93 11.17 -5.09 -8.82
N TYR A 94 12.30 -5.76 -8.76
CA TYR A 94 13.63 -5.15 -8.88
C TYR A 94 14.58 -6.11 -9.57
N LYS A 95 15.59 -5.57 -10.22
CA LYS A 95 16.62 -6.35 -10.93
C LYS A 95 17.90 -6.39 -10.10
N PRO A 96 18.23 -7.52 -9.44
CA PRO A 96 19.53 -7.68 -8.79
C PRO A 96 20.65 -7.67 -9.85
N GLU A 97 21.87 -7.33 -9.42
CA GLU A 97 23.03 -7.33 -10.29
C GLU A 97 23.24 -8.72 -10.91
N ASN A 98 23.39 -8.75 -12.24
CA ASN A 98 23.59 -9.98 -13.04
C ASN A 98 22.52 -11.08 -12.86
N LYS A 99 21.28 -10.71 -12.46
CA LYS A 99 20.17 -11.66 -12.28
C LYS A 99 18.92 -11.19 -13.04
N PRO A 100 17.99 -12.11 -13.35
CA PRO A 100 16.68 -11.73 -13.88
C PRO A 100 15.89 -10.87 -12.89
N LEU A 101 14.88 -10.18 -13.38
CA LEU A 101 13.93 -9.42 -12.58
C LEU A 101 13.25 -10.34 -11.55
N VAL A 102 13.10 -9.88 -10.31
CA VAL A 102 12.49 -10.65 -9.22
C VAL A 102 11.40 -9.85 -8.51
N ASP A 103 10.36 -10.55 -8.06
CA ASP A 103 9.29 -9.96 -7.28
C ASP A 103 9.84 -9.30 -5.99
N ARG A 104 9.42 -8.08 -5.72
CA ARG A 104 9.80 -7.34 -4.50
C ARG A 104 9.22 -7.98 -3.25
N PHE A 105 8.01 -8.51 -3.33
CA PHE A 105 7.30 -9.08 -2.21
C PHE A 105 7.24 -10.60 -2.35
N LYS A 106 7.69 -11.32 -1.31
CA LYS A 106 7.71 -12.77 -1.26
C LYS A 106 7.17 -13.24 0.08
N ASN A 107 6.19 -14.12 0.04
CA ASN A 107 5.57 -14.73 1.24
C ASN A 107 5.15 -13.69 2.29
N ARG A 108 4.40 -12.66 1.85
CA ARG A 108 3.96 -11.54 2.67
C ARG A 108 2.46 -11.31 2.55
N VAL A 109 1.81 -11.03 3.67
CA VAL A 109 0.49 -10.38 3.64
C VAL A 109 0.64 -9.00 3.03
N MET A 110 -0.19 -8.69 2.05
CA MET A 110 -0.14 -7.47 1.25
C MET A 110 -1.22 -6.49 1.67
N PHE A 111 -0.81 -5.25 1.87
CA PHE A 111 -1.65 -4.11 2.23
C PHE A 111 -1.61 -3.09 1.10
N PRO A 112 -2.67 -3.00 0.26
CA PRO A 112 -2.71 -1.98 -0.79
C PRO A 112 -2.73 -0.57 -0.20
N ILE A 113 -1.91 0.32 -0.73
CA ILE A 113 -1.86 1.72 -0.35
C ILE A 113 -2.51 2.52 -1.48
N SER A 114 -3.59 3.25 -1.16
CA SER A 114 -4.34 4.03 -2.12
C SER A 114 -4.11 5.53 -1.95
N ASN A 115 -4.18 6.26 -3.07
CA ASN A 115 -4.20 7.72 -3.09
C ASN A 115 -5.61 8.27 -2.78
N LEU A 116 -5.76 9.60 -2.80
CA LEU A 116 -7.04 10.27 -2.55
C LEU A 116 -8.11 10.00 -3.63
N ASP A 117 -7.71 9.51 -4.81
CA ASP A 117 -8.63 9.05 -5.87
C ASP A 117 -9.03 7.57 -5.71
N ASN A 118 -8.65 6.96 -4.58
CA ASN A 118 -8.89 5.54 -4.27
C ASN A 118 -8.22 4.57 -5.27
N ARG A 119 -7.16 5.01 -5.96
CA ARG A 119 -6.35 4.18 -6.86
C ARG A 119 -5.18 3.59 -6.07
N VAL A 120 -4.90 2.31 -6.24
CA VAL A 120 -3.74 1.67 -5.62
C VAL A 120 -2.46 2.22 -6.23
N VAL A 121 -1.58 2.78 -5.40
CA VAL A 121 -0.30 3.40 -5.81
C VAL A 121 0.92 2.64 -5.34
N ALA A 122 0.78 1.80 -4.32
CA ALA A 122 1.86 1.03 -3.70
C ALA A 122 1.31 -0.09 -2.82
N PHE A 123 2.22 -0.81 -2.19
CA PHE A 123 1.90 -1.87 -1.22
C PHE A 123 2.81 -1.81 0.00
N GLY A 124 2.24 -2.11 1.16
CA GLY A 124 2.97 -2.63 2.31
C GLY A 124 2.95 -4.16 2.28
N GLY A 125 4.00 -4.80 2.76
CA GLY A 125 4.07 -6.26 2.85
C GLY A 125 4.58 -6.72 4.20
N ARG A 126 3.77 -7.48 4.98
CA ARG A 126 4.16 -8.07 6.26
C ARG A 126 4.60 -9.50 6.07
N SER A 127 5.81 -9.84 6.53
CA SER A 127 6.30 -11.21 6.51
C SER A 127 5.45 -12.12 7.42
N LEU A 128 5.11 -13.30 6.92
CA LEU A 128 4.49 -14.37 7.72
C LEU A 128 5.54 -15.13 8.54
N ASN A 129 6.79 -15.09 8.10
CA ASN A 129 7.92 -15.71 8.81
C ASN A 129 8.89 -14.62 9.27
N THR A 130 9.08 -14.50 10.57
CA THR A 130 9.95 -13.48 11.19
C THR A 130 11.43 -13.85 11.15
N SER A 131 11.78 -15.08 10.76
CA SER A 131 13.17 -15.58 10.74
C SER A 131 14.02 -14.98 9.61
N TYR A 132 13.40 -14.37 8.59
CA TYR A 132 14.11 -13.85 7.41
C TYR A 132 13.64 -12.42 7.05
N GLY A 133 14.52 -11.45 7.29
CA GLY A 133 14.38 -10.08 6.83
C GLY A 133 13.40 -9.23 7.65
N ALA A 134 13.16 -8.01 7.16
CA ALA A 134 12.31 -7.04 7.84
C ALA A 134 10.85 -7.52 7.96
N LYS A 135 10.26 -7.34 9.15
CA LYS A 135 8.86 -7.67 9.43
C LYS A 135 7.90 -6.97 8.46
N TYR A 136 8.14 -5.71 8.16
CA TYR A 136 7.40 -4.91 7.18
C TYR A 136 8.35 -4.34 6.13
N ILE A 137 7.92 -4.35 4.87
CA ILE A 137 8.55 -3.61 3.77
C ILE A 137 7.46 -2.89 2.97
N ASN A 138 7.83 -1.78 2.33
CA ASN A 138 6.94 -1.06 1.41
C ASN A 138 7.48 -1.14 -0.03
N SER A 139 6.62 -0.81 -1.02
CA SER A 139 7.05 -0.53 -2.37
C SER A 139 8.18 0.50 -2.37
N ALA A 140 9.06 0.43 -3.36
CA ALA A 140 9.98 1.52 -3.65
C ALA A 140 9.20 2.78 -4.04
N GLU A 141 9.80 3.96 -3.90
CA GLU A 141 9.20 5.18 -4.41
C GLU A 141 9.11 5.15 -5.93
N THR A 142 8.02 5.69 -6.46
CA THR A 142 7.71 5.69 -7.89
C THR A 142 7.14 7.04 -8.30
N LYS A 143 6.85 7.22 -9.60
CA LYS A 143 6.17 8.44 -10.08
C LYS A 143 4.75 8.63 -9.53
N VAL A 144 4.14 7.58 -8.97
CA VAL A 144 2.79 7.61 -8.37
C VAL A 144 2.79 7.40 -6.85
N PHE A 145 3.93 7.12 -6.26
CA PHE A 145 4.07 6.83 -4.84
C PHE A 145 5.28 7.53 -4.22
N LYS A 146 5.04 8.37 -3.23
CA LYS A 146 6.03 8.95 -2.32
C LYS A 146 5.62 8.64 -0.90
N LYS A 147 6.40 7.83 -0.20
CA LYS A 147 6.10 7.32 1.14
C LYS A 147 5.79 8.43 2.15
N GLY A 148 6.56 9.50 2.15
CA GLY A 148 6.40 10.62 3.08
C GLY A 148 5.24 11.56 2.76
N SER A 149 4.53 11.40 1.64
CA SER A 149 3.43 12.28 1.23
C SER A 149 2.07 11.62 1.20
N LEU A 150 1.94 10.43 1.80
CA LEU A 150 0.69 9.67 1.88
C LEU A 150 0.50 9.09 3.28
N LEU A 151 -0.76 8.89 3.66
CA LEU A 151 -1.18 8.15 4.85
C LEU A 151 -2.02 6.95 4.43
N PHE A 152 -1.78 5.82 5.08
CA PHE A 152 -2.64 4.64 4.90
C PHE A 152 -4.06 4.95 5.33
N ASN A 153 -5.05 4.55 4.53
CA ASN A 153 -6.48 4.70 4.79
C ASN A 153 -7.03 6.14 4.78
N LEU A 154 -6.26 7.16 4.36
CA LEU A 154 -6.68 8.56 4.47
C LEU A 154 -8.01 8.84 3.75
N LYS A 155 -8.19 8.33 2.52
CA LYS A 155 -9.41 8.56 1.74
C LYS A 155 -10.67 8.01 2.41
N ARG A 156 -10.57 6.85 3.06
CA ARG A 156 -11.66 6.25 3.79
C ARG A 156 -11.92 7.00 5.09
N ALA A 157 -10.86 7.32 5.83
CA ALA A 157 -10.95 8.06 7.08
C ALA A 157 -11.58 9.45 6.87
N GLN A 158 -11.30 10.17 5.77
CA GLN A 158 -11.94 11.43 5.42
C GLN A 158 -13.47 11.35 5.33
N LYS A 159 -14.02 10.20 4.91
CA LYS A 159 -15.47 10.04 4.83
C LYS A 159 -16.11 9.90 6.19
N SER A 160 -15.39 9.29 7.13
CA SER A 160 -15.85 9.02 8.49
C SER A 160 -15.54 10.16 9.46
N SER A 161 -14.50 10.96 9.21
CA SER A 161 -14.06 12.06 10.10
C SER A 161 -14.86 13.35 9.96
N LYS A 162 -16.00 13.34 9.27
CA LYS A 162 -16.90 14.52 9.23
C LYS A 162 -17.46 14.87 10.61
N ASN A 163 -17.64 13.88 11.48
CA ASN A 163 -18.22 14.04 12.81
C ASN A 163 -17.27 13.61 13.95
N ASP A 164 -16.17 12.91 13.62
CA ASP A 164 -15.23 12.35 14.60
C ASP A 164 -13.80 12.77 14.26
N PRO A 165 -12.96 13.06 15.28
CA PRO A 165 -11.56 13.42 15.05
C PRO A 165 -10.78 12.28 14.41
N LEU A 166 -9.78 12.62 13.57
CA LEU A 166 -8.91 11.64 12.92
C LEU A 166 -8.03 10.96 13.97
N VAL A 167 -7.97 9.64 13.96
CA VAL A 167 -7.13 8.82 14.86
C VAL A 167 -5.86 8.39 14.11
N ILE A 168 -4.68 8.77 14.64
CA ILE A 168 -3.39 8.46 14.02
C ILE A 168 -2.74 7.32 14.77
N VAL A 169 -2.63 6.15 14.14
CA VAL A 169 -2.04 4.94 14.72
C VAL A 169 -0.71 4.58 14.07
N GLU A 170 0.02 3.61 14.64
CA GLU A 170 1.40 3.30 14.21
C GLU A 170 1.46 2.56 12.86
N GLY A 171 0.51 1.68 12.53
CA GLY A 171 0.64 0.83 11.37
C GLY A 171 -0.65 0.33 10.72
N TYR A 172 -0.47 -0.39 9.63
CA TYR A 172 -1.57 -0.93 8.81
C TYR A 172 -2.56 -1.78 9.61
N MET A 173 -2.04 -2.69 10.46
CA MET A 173 -2.88 -3.61 11.23
C MET A 173 -3.73 -2.88 12.24
N ASP A 174 -3.22 -1.82 12.86
CA ASP A 174 -3.95 -1.04 13.86
C ASP A 174 -5.14 -0.34 13.20
N VAL A 175 -4.92 0.30 12.04
CA VAL A 175 -6.00 0.90 11.23
C VAL A 175 -7.06 -0.14 10.87
N ILE A 176 -6.65 -1.32 10.39
CA ILE A 176 -7.58 -2.35 9.92
C ILE A 176 -8.34 -2.97 11.12
N SER A 177 -7.67 -3.16 12.26
CA SER A 177 -8.31 -3.65 13.49
C SER A 177 -9.35 -2.67 14.02
N LEU A 178 -9.07 -1.36 13.98
CA LEU A 178 -10.03 -0.33 14.35
C LEU A 178 -11.22 -0.32 13.39
N ALA A 179 -10.98 -0.37 12.08
CA ALA A 179 -12.05 -0.44 11.08
C ALA A 179 -12.91 -1.71 11.21
N ASN A 180 -12.30 -2.85 11.57
CA ASN A 180 -13.03 -4.10 11.86
C ASN A 180 -14.00 -3.96 13.04
N ASN A 181 -13.76 -3.00 13.93
CA ASN A 181 -14.61 -2.63 15.06
C ASN A 181 -15.38 -1.32 14.81
N SER A 182 -15.67 -1.00 13.55
CA SER A 182 -16.46 0.16 13.11
C SER A 182 -15.82 1.54 13.36
N ILE A 183 -14.55 1.62 13.75
CA ILE A 183 -13.79 2.86 13.90
C ILE A 183 -13.06 3.13 12.58
N ASN A 184 -13.70 3.90 11.68
CA ASN A 184 -13.25 4.07 10.30
C ASN A 184 -12.40 5.33 10.04
N ASN A 185 -12.24 6.21 11.04
CA ASN A 185 -11.50 7.46 10.99
C ASN A 185 -10.00 7.32 11.36
N ALA A 186 -9.46 6.09 11.37
CA ALA A 186 -8.06 5.84 11.67
C ALA A 186 -7.18 5.89 10.42
N VAL A 187 -5.96 6.46 10.57
CA VAL A 187 -4.90 6.52 9.56
C VAL A 187 -3.56 6.12 10.16
N ALA A 188 -2.61 5.70 9.32
CA ALA A 188 -1.26 5.42 9.75
C ALA A 188 -0.22 6.01 8.79
N PRO A 189 0.97 6.44 9.28
CA PRO A 189 2.10 6.74 8.44
C PRO A 189 2.60 5.48 7.73
N LEU A 190 3.30 5.66 6.61
CA LEU A 190 3.86 4.55 5.84
C LEU A 190 5.30 4.21 6.28
N GLY A 191 5.73 4.74 7.41
CA GLY A 191 7.05 4.57 8.01
C GLY A 191 6.98 4.66 9.53
N THR A 192 8.11 4.85 10.17
CA THR A 192 8.22 4.90 11.64
C THR A 192 7.87 6.26 12.24
N SER A 193 7.89 7.33 11.47
CA SER A 193 7.59 8.69 11.95
C SER A 193 6.74 9.45 10.94
N LEU A 194 5.96 10.42 11.44
CA LEU A 194 5.21 11.35 10.61
C LEU A 194 6.14 12.38 9.97
N THR A 195 5.95 12.63 8.68
CA THR A 195 6.62 13.71 7.96
C THR A 195 5.83 15.01 8.04
N LYS A 196 6.48 16.13 7.70
CA LYS A 196 5.82 17.44 7.61
C LYS A 196 4.67 17.41 6.60
N GLU A 197 4.86 16.76 5.47
CA GLU A 197 3.84 16.62 4.43
C GLU A 197 2.64 15.80 4.91
N GLN A 198 2.88 14.72 5.67
CA GLN A 198 1.81 13.92 6.27
C GLN A 198 1.04 14.71 7.33
N LEU A 199 1.72 15.50 8.17
CA LEU A 199 1.05 16.40 9.12
C LEU A 199 0.17 17.43 8.41
N GLN A 200 0.65 18.02 7.32
CA GLN A 200 -0.16 18.93 6.51
C GLN A 200 -1.41 18.26 5.90
N LEU A 201 -1.32 16.96 5.52
CA LEU A 201 -2.48 16.21 5.07
C LEU A 201 -3.50 15.99 6.20
N ILE A 202 -3.02 15.68 7.40
CA ILE A 202 -3.87 15.49 8.58
C ILE A 202 -4.63 16.77 8.89
N TRP A 203 -3.94 17.91 8.99
CA TRP A 203 -4.57 19.21 9.30
C TRP A 203 -5.53 19.72 8.22
N ARG A 204 -5.44 19.25 6.98
CA ARG A 204 -6.46 19.55 5.95
C ARG A 204 -7.76 18.77 6.18
N VAL A 205 -7.73 17.73 6.97
CA VAL A 205 -8.88 16.84 7.23
C VAL A 205 -9.45 17.06 8.61
N CYS A 206 -8.61 17.34 9.61
CA CYS A 206 -8.98 17.41 11.01
C CYS A 206 -8.05 18.40 11.73
N GLU A 207 -8.64 19.38 12.43
CA GLU A 207 -7.89 20.40 13.19
C GLU A 207 -7.28 19.80 14.47
N GLU A 208 -7.98 18.89 15.13
CA GLU A 208 -7.59 18.26 16.39
C GLU A 208 -7.54 16.72 16.28
N PRO A 209 -6.49 16.16 15.66
CA PRO A 209 -6.34 14.72 15.52
C PRO A 209 -5.99 14.07 16.88
N ILE A 210 -6.46 12.84 17.09
CA ILE A 210 -6.09 12.02 18.25
C ILE A 210 -4.82 11.25 17.92
N LEU A 211 -3.78 11.42 18.75
CA LEU A 211 -2.54 10.64 18.70
C LEU A 211 -2.51 9.71 19.91
N PRO A 212 -2.88 8.44 19.78
CA PRO A 212 -2.67 7.47 20.85
C PRO A 212 -1.17 7.20 20.97
N VAL A 213 -0.52 7.78 21.97
CA VAL A 213 0.89 7.55 22.29
C VAL A 213 1.03 6.27 23.10
N SER A 214 1.82 5.32 22.61
CA SER A 214 2.28 4.21 23.45
C SER A 214 3.29 4.73 24.47
N TYR A 215 3.05 4.51 25.75
CA TYR A 215 3.92 4.93 26.87
C TYR A 215 5.36 4.40 26.77
N THR A 216 5.64 3.46 25.89
CA THR A 216 6.97 2.88 25.69
C THR A 216 7.96 3.81 24.97
N HIS A 217 7.50 4.89 24.35
CA HIS A 217 8.36 5.82 23.59
C HIS A 217 8.61 7.16 24.28
N LEU A 218 8.08 7.37 25.49
CA LEU A 218 8.30 8.58 26.29
C LEU A 218 9.51 8.50 27.25
N ARG A 219 10.35 7.46 27.14
CA ARG A 219 11.65 7.38 27.82
C ARG A 219 12.77 7.51 26.82
N ALA A 220 13.09 8.71 26.43
CA ALA A 220 14.38 9.12 25.86
C ALA A 220 14.79 10.45 26.47
#